data_95dda833d91a7505141e04758652e15b
#
_entry.id   95dda833d91a7505141e04758652e15b
#
_cell.length_a   1.000
_cell.length_b   1.000
_cell.length_c   1.000
_cell.angle_alpha   90.00
_cell.angle_beta   90.00
_cell.angle_gamma   90.00
#
_symmetry.space_group_name_H-M   'P 1'
#
loop_
_entity.id
_entity.type
_entity.pdbx_description
1 polymer ?
#
loop_
_entity_poly.entity_id
_entity_poly.type
_entity_poly.pdbx_seq_one_letter_code
_entity_poly.pdbx_strand_id
1 'polypeptide(L)'
;MTFGGTSTNQPTRTHKCPWCGLVTDGTRLSCPACGATIDVADVVTESGWTELPGRRDMAKLQFGNSHCQIEGTYVPVADFNLSPADGVYFSHHVLLWKEPQVNITRMPLKGAWKRLFAGLPLIMTQAAGPGHIAFSQDAPGEVIALPLQPGQGVDVREHIFMVATLNITYDWFSTNVWFNTRNGDETETHYPLGQFMDRFYAPQTPGLLLLHAAGNVFTRHLAQGQTILVKPTALLFKDPTVQMQLHFEHPSGTIRSWRSWGERYLWLRLFGPGRVAVQSAYAHLHDNGRNITRHSPATRQQW
;
A
#
# COMPACT_ATOMS: atom_id res chain seq x y z
N MET A 1 -29.11 21.12 -39.10
CA MET A 1 -27.68 20.93 -38.73
C MET A 1 -27.58 19.63 -37.94
N THR A 2 -27.18 18.57 -38.63
CA THR A 2 -27.06 17.21 -38.08
C THR A 2 -25.63 17.04 -37.53
N PHE A 3 -25.49 16.86 -36.24
CA PHE A 3 -24.21 16.52 -35.63
C PHE A 3 -23.93 15.04 -35.87
N GLY A 4 -22.97 14.75 -36.74
CA GLY A 4 -22.45 13.42 -36.97
C GLY A 4 -21.61 12.99 -35.75
N GLY A 5 -22.10 12.00 -35.00
CA GLY A 5 -21.35 11.34 -33.96
C GLY A 5 -20.26 10.48 -34.56
N THR A 6 -18.99 10.84 -34.35
CA THR A 6 -17.85 9.95 -34.57
C THR A 6 -17.86 8.87 -33.53
N SER A 7 -18.29 7.67 -33.91
CA SER A 7 -18.11 6.45 -33.09
C SER A 7 -16.62 6.16 -33.01
N THR A 8 -16.00 6.50 -31.87
CA THR A 8 -14.66 6.02 -31.53
C THR A 8 -14.77 4.52 -31.21
N ASN A 9 -14.30 3.68 -32.10
CA ASN A 9 -14.08 2.26 -31.89
C ASN A 9 -13.03 2.12 -30.75
N GLN A 10 -13.48 2.11 -29.50
CA GLN A 10 -12.65 1.60 -28.42
C GLN A 10 -12.49 0.09 -28.63
N PRO A 11 -11.26 -0.46 -28.52
CA PRO A 11 -11.07 -1.89 -28.59
C PRO A 11 -11.89 -2.55 -27.49
N THR A 12 -12.87 -3.36 -27.88
CA THR A 12 -13.67 -4.16 -26.94
C THR A 12 -12.72 -5.09 -26.18
N ARG A 13 -12.47 -4.79 -24.92
CA ARG A 13 -11.70 -5.67 -24.02
C ARG A 13 -12.48 -6.97 -23.86
N THR A 14 -11.87 -8.08 -24.21
CA THR A 14 -12.42 -9.39 -23.97
C THR A 14 -11.74 -10.02 -22.76
N HIS A 15 -12.51 -10.71 -21.94
CA HIS A 15 -12.02 -11.46 -20.80
C HIS A 15 -12.34 -12.95 -20.97
N LYS A 16 -11.36 -13.83 -20.74
CA LYS A 16 -11.56 -15.28 -20.74
C LYS A 16 -11.87 -15.76 -19.33
N CYS A 17 -13.06 -16.30 -19.12
CA CYS A 17 -13.45 -16.83 -17.82
C CYS A 17 -12.48 -17.96 -17.37
N PRO A 18 -11.85 -17.87 -16.19
CA PRO A 18 -10.91 -18.87 -15.72
C PRO A 18 -11.59 -20.21 -15.36
N TRP A 19 -12.91 -20.21 -15.17
CA TRP A 19 -13.68 -21.39 -14.76
C TRP A 19 -14.23 -22.19 -15.94
N CYS A 20 -14.86 -21.55 -16.92
CA CYS A 20 -15.49 -22.24 -18.03
C CYS A 20 -14.83 -21.95 -19.40
N GLY A 21 -13.83 -21.10 -19.44
CA GLY A 21 -13.09 -20.74 -20.67
C GLY A 21 -13.86 -19.85 -21.66
N LEU A 22 -15.11 -19.46 -21.36
CA LEU A 22 -15.87 -18.57 -22.24
C LEU A 22 -15.18 -17.21 -22.32
N VAL A 23 -15.02 -16.73 -23.55
CA VAL A 23 -14.56 -15.36 -23.80
C VAL A 23 -15.77 -14.43 -23.79
N THR A 24 -15.76 -13.44 -22.91
CA THR A 24 -16.84 -12.47 -22.71
C THR A 24 -16.33 -11.05 -22.88
N ASP A 25 -17.26 -10.10 -22.95
CA ASP A 25 -16.99 -8.69 -22.87
C ASP A 25 -16.38 -8.35 -21.48
N GLY A 26 -15.23 -7.70 -21.46
CA GLY A 26 -14.51 -7.30 -20.24
C GLY A 26 -15.20 -6.27 -19.36
N THR A 27 -16.39 -5.80 -19.75
CA THR A 27 -17.24 -4.90 -18.94
C THR A 27 -18.15 -5.64 -17.95
N ARG A 28 -18.24 -6.96 -18.05
CA ARG A 28 -19.13 -7.78 -17.21
C ARG A 28 -18.47 -8.15 -15.89
N LEU A 29 -19.23 -8.04 -14.80
CA LEU A 29 -18.80 -8.43 -13.45
C LEU A 29 -18.97 -9.91 -13.17
N SER A 30 -19.69 -10.65 -14.04
CA SER A 30 -19.89 -12.09 -13.92
C SER A 30 -19.92 -12.77 -15.29
N CYS A 31 -19.46 -14.01 -15.33
CA CYS A 31 -19.50 -14.82 -16.54
C CYS A 31 -20.95 -15.19 -16.88
N PRO A 32 -21.44 -14.90 -18.08
CA PRO A 32 -22.82 -15.19 -18.48
C PRO A 32 -23.11 -16.69 -18.61
N ALA A 33 -22.09 -17.53 -18.73
CA ALA A 33 -22.27 -18.97 -18.88
C ALA A 33 -22.27 -19.73 -17.56
N CYS A 34 -21.39 -19.40 -16.62
CA CYS A 34 -21.25 -20.15 -15.36
C CYS A 34 -21.51 -19.32 -14.11
N GLY A 35 -21.82 -18.03 -14.23
CA GLY A 35 -22.08 -17.15 -13.09
C GLY A 35 -20.84 -16.77 -12.27
N ALA A 36 -19.67 -17.33 -12.58
CA ALA A 36 -18.44 -17.02 -11.85
C ALA A 36 -18.14 -15.52 -11.92
N THR A 37 -17.71 -14.96 -10.82
CA THR A 37 -17.27 -13.57 -10.76
C THR A 37 -16.08 -13.38 -11.69
N ILE A 38 -16.16 -12.41 -12.58
CA ILE A 38 -15.06 -11.99 -13.42
C ILE A 38 -14.17 -11.10 -12.55
N ASP A 39 -12.89 -11.45 -12.45
CA ASP A 39 -11.93 -10.69 -11.70
C ASP A 39 -11.77 -9.30 -12.33
N VAL A 40 -12.07 -8.27 -11.55
CA VAL A 40 -11.95 -6.86 -11.97
C VAL A 40 -10.50 -6.36 -11.99
N ALA A 41 -9.52 -7.22 -11.71
CA ALA A 41 -8.10 -6.89 -11.71
C ALA A 41 -7.61 -6.21 -12.99
N ASP A 42 -8.31 -6.45 -14.10
CA ASP A 42 -7.96 -5.89 -15.42
C ASP A 42 -8.77 -4.64 -15.80
N VAL A 43 -9.66 -4.17 -14.94
CA VAL A 43 -10.44 -2.96 -15.21
C VAL A 43 -9.59 -1.73 -14.85
N VAL A 44 -8.90 -1.20 -15.84
CA VAL A 44 -8.26 0.11 -15.73
C VAL A 44 -9.35 1.17 -15.83
N THR A 45 -9.50 1.99 -14.81
CA THR A 45 -10.40 3.15 -14.87
C THR A 45 -9.91 4.16 -15.90
N GLU A 46 -10.80 5.00 -16.42
CA GLU A 46 -10.41 6.08 -17.37
C GLU A 46 -9.35 7.01 -16.77
N SER A 47 -9.30 7.14 -15.44
CA SER A 47 -8.28 7.89 -14.71
C SER A 47 -6.92 7.19 -14.65
N GLY A 48 -6.81 5.95 -15.17
CA GLY A 48 -5.59 5.15 -15.19
C GLY A 48 -5.25 4.46 -13.85
N TRP A 49 -6.19 4.43 -12.91
CA TRP A 49 -6.09 3.61 -11.71
C TRP A 49 -6.71 2.23 -11.94
N THR A 50 -6.09 1.21 -11.38
CA THR A 50 -6.60 -0.17 -11.37
C THR A 50 -6.87 -0.56 -9.94
N GLU A 51 -8.07 -1.06 -9.64
CA GLU A 51 -8.36 -1.65 -8.34
C GLU A 51 -7.56 -2.94 -8.20
N LEU A 52 -6.84 -3.07 -7.07
CA LEU A 52 -6.27 -4.35 -6.68
C LEU A 52 -7.37 -5.16 -6.01
N PRO A 53 -7.76 -6.30 -6.58
CA PRO A 53 -8.65 -7.21 -5.88
C PRO A 53 -7.90 -7.74 -4.66
N GLY A 54 -8.49 -7.58 -3.50
CA GLY A 54 -8.13 -8.42 -2.37
C GLY A 54 -8.26 -9.87 -2.82
N ARG A 55 -7.22 -10.69 -2.63
CA ARG A 55 -7.35 -12.12 -2.87
C ARG A 55 -8.25 -12.66 -1.77
N ARG A 56 -9.50 -12.84 -2.11
CA ARG A 56 -10.55 -13.34 -1.23
C ARG A 56 -10.81 -14.79 -1.56
N ASP A 57 -11.36 -15.48 -0.59
CA ASP A 57 -11.99 -16.79 -0.75
C ASP A 57 -11.06 -17.88 -1.30
N MET A 58 -10.24 -18.46 -0.40
CA MET A 58 -9.49 -19.69 -0.67
C MET A 58 -8.32 -19.56 -1.65
N ALA A 59 -7.88 -18.35 -2.00
CA ALA A 59 -6.70 -18.18 -2.82
C ALA A 59 -5.45 -18.67 -2.08
N LYS A 60 -4.82 -19.72 -2.57
CA LYS A 60 -3.56 -20.25 -2.03
C LYS A 60 -2.37 -19.60 -2.72
N LEU A 61 -1.51 -18.97 -1.91
CA LEU A 61 -0.25 -18.40 -2.35
C LEU A 61 0.88 -19.30 -1.89
N GLN A 62 1.65 -19.86 -2.81
CA GLN A 62 2.78 -20.72 -2.48
C GLN A 62 4.07 -19.92 -2.32
N PHE A 63 4.87 -20.31 -1.34
CA PHE A 63 6.24 -19.85 -1.15
C PHE A 63 7.08 -20.96 -0.49
N GLY A 64 8.25 -21.26 -1.05
CA GLY A 64 9.01 -22.43 -0.61
C GLY A 64 8.15 -23.69 -0.67
N ASN A 65 8.11 -24.44 0.44
CA ASN A 65 7.26 -25.62 0.62
C ASN A 65 5.98 -25.29 1.42
N SER A 66 5.72 -24.03 1.64
CA SER A 66 4.61 -23.50 2.44
C SER A 66 3.58 -22.82 1.57
N HIS A 67 2.42 -22.54 2.14
CA HIS A 67 1.39 -21.75 1.48
C HIS A 67 0.68 -20.82 2.47
N CYS A 68 0.14 -19.73 1.92
CA CYS A 68 -0.74 -18.81 2.63
C CYS A 68 -2.11 -18.84 1.96
N GLN A 69 -3.16 -18.83 2.76
CA GLN A 69 -4.55 -18.72 2.32
C GLN A 69 -5.14 -17.47 2.94
N ILE A 70 -5.81 -16.63 2.12
CA ILE A 70 -6.44 -15.39 2.59
C ILE A 70 -7.95 -15.58 2.54
N GLU A 71 -8.62 -15.42 3.67
CA GLU A 71 -10.05 -15.63 3.86
C GLU A 71 -10.70 -14.43 4.53
N GLY A 72 -12.01 -14.29 4.33
CA GLY A 72 -12.81 -13.23 4.93
C GLY A 72 -13.02 -12.02 4.04
N THR A 73 -14.15 -11.33 4.25
CA THR A 73 -14.60 -10.25 3.36
C THR A 73 -14.34 -8.86 3.95
N TYR A 74 -14.55 -8.66 5.25
CA TYR A 74 -14.47 -7.34 5.88
C TYR A 74 -13.16 -7.11 6.62
N VAL A 75 -12.70 -8.14 7.33
CA VAL A 75 -11.41 -8.18 8.03
C VAL A 75 -10.75 -9.49 7.66
N PRO A 76 -9.99 -9.54 6.56
CA PRO A 76 -9.40 -10.78 6.07
C PRO A 76 -8.37 -11.35 7.04
N VAL A 77 -8.31 -12.67 7.08
CA VAL A 77 -7.31 -13.45 7.82
C VAL A 77 -6.36 -14.11 6.82
N ALA A 78 -5.07 -13.95 7.03
CA ALA A 78 -4.03 -14.65 6.29
C ALA A 78 -3.54 -15.85 7.11
N ASP A 79 -3.94 -17.06 6.73
CA ASP A 79 -3.51 -18.31 7.36
C ASP A 79 -2.32 -18.90 6.60
N PHE A 80 -1.22 -19.09 7.29
CA PHE A 80 0.01 -19.66 6.78
C PHE A 80 0.17 -21.09 7.30
N ASN A 81 0.27 -22.03 6.38
CA ASN A 81 0.73 -23.39 6.68
C ASN A 81 2.23 -23.46 6.39
N LEU A 82 3.03 -23.37 7.44
CA LEU A 82 4.48 -23.33 7.37
C LEU A 82 5.07 -24.76 7.36
N SER A 83 5.95 -25.03 6.41
CA SER A 83 6.80 -26.22 6.44
C SER A 83 7.94 -26.05 7.45
N PRO A 84 8.62 -27.14 7.89
CA PRO A 84 9.72 -27.03 8.84
C PRO A 84 10.89 -26.17 8.37
N ALA A 85 11.08 -26.02 7.07
CA ALA A 85 12.18 -25.25 6.46
C ALA A 85 11.85 -23.78 6.22
N ASP A 86 10.58 -23.41 6.32
CA ASP A 86 10.09 -22.08 5.98
C ASP A 86 9.70 -21.29 7.23
N GLY A 87 9.65 -19.99 7.06
CA GLY A 87 9.22 -19.09 8.12
C GLY A 87 8.81 -17.73 7.57
N VAL A 88 8.23 -16.95 8.46
CA VAL A 88 7.76 -15.59 8.19
C VAL A 88 8.18 -14.65 9.31
N TYR A 89 8.23 -13.37 9.03
CA TYR A 89 8.30 -12.35 10.07
C TYR A 89 7.12 -11.38 9.92
N PHE A 90 6.71 -10.77 11.02
CA PHE A 90 5.48 -10.00 11.10
C PHE A 90 5.52 -8.93 12.19
N SER A 91 4.64 -7.94 12.09
CA SER A 91 4.34 -7.02 13.18
C SER A 91 3.66 -7.76 14.32
N HIS A 92 4.13 -7.60 15.56
CA HIS A 92 3.66 -8.44 16.67
C HIS A 92 2.15 -8.33 16.95
N HIS A 93 1.52 -7.21 16.64
CA HIS A 93 0.10 -6.96 16.90
C HIS A 93 -0.86 -7.63 15.90
N VAL A 94 -0.36 -8.11 14.76
CA VAL A 94 -1.21 -8.74 13.73
C VAL A 94 -1.42 -10.24 13.95
N LEU A 95 -0.73 -10.84 14.92
CA LEU A 95 -0.86 -12.27 15.22
C LEU A 95 -2.23 -12.56 15.81
N LEU A 96 -3.03 -13.37 15.11
CA LEU A 96 -4.36 -13.76 15.54
C LEU A 96 -4.34 -15.08 16.31
N TRP A 97 -3.76 -16.14 15.74
CA TRP A 97 -3.60 -17.45 16.38
C TRP A 97 -2.42 -18.22 15.76
N LYS A 98 -1.95 -19.22 16.47
CA LYS A 98 -0.96 -20.18 15.99
C LYS A 98 -1.15 -21.55 16.62
N GLU A 99 -0.68 -22.59 15.95
CA GLU A 99 -0.54 -23.91 16.54
C GLU A 99 0.64 -23.99 17.50
N PRO A 100 0.57 -24.84 18.55
CA PRO A 100 1.62 -24.90 19.59
C PRO A 100 3.02 -25.21 19.06
N GLN A 101 3.15 -25.98 17.99
CA GLN A 101 4.42 -26.39 17.40
C GLN A 101 5.11 -25.28 16.60
N VAL A 102 4.39 -24.23 16.18
CA VAL A 102 5.01 -23.09 15.52
C VAL A 102 5.87 -22.31 16.53
N ASN A 103 7.14 -22.20 16.25
CA ASN A 103 8.07 -21.49 17.11
C ASN A 103 8.10 -20.00 16.81
N ILE A 104 7.99 -19.16 17.85
CA ILE A 104 8.05 -17.71 17.74
C ILE A 104 9.31 -17.19 18.42
N THR A 105 10.04 -16.35 17.70
CA THR A 105 11.26 -15.69 18.18
C THR A 105 11.24 -14.19 17.86
N ARG A 106 12.07 -13.41 18.54
CA ARG A 106 12.27 -12.00 18.18
C ARG A 106 13.13 -11.92 16.93
N MET A 107 12.72 -11.12 15.97
CA MET A 107 13.57 -10.82 14.81
C MET A 107 14.64 -9.81 15.18
N PRO A 108 15.95 -10.11 15.00
CA PRO A 108 17.01 -9.14 15.22
C PRO A 108 16.96 -8.07 14.12
N LEU A 109 16.61 -6.85 14.48
CA LEU A 109 16.59 -5.71 13.57
C LEU A 109 17.93 -5.00 13.57
N LYS A 110 18.60 -4.90 12.44
CA LYS A 110 19.77 -4.05 12.28
C LYS A 110 19.35 -2.59 12.45
N GLY A 111 20.03 -1.85 13.33
CA GLY A 111 19.73 -0.43 13.58
C GLY A 111 18.50 -0.15 14.45
N ALA A 112 17.93 -1.15 15.13
CA ALA A 112 16.77 -1.00 16.03
C ALA A 112 16.96 0.11 17.09
N TRP A 113 18.19 0.32 17.56
CA TRP A 113 18.54 1.37 18.53
C TRP A 113 18.22 2.78 18.03
N LYS A 114 18.42 3.06 16.73
CA LYS A 114 18.10 4.37 16.13
C LYS A 114 16.58 4.64 16.14
N ARG A 115 15.77 3.61 15.90
CA ARG A 115 14.29 3.71 15.98
C ARG A 115 13.79 3.82 17.41
N LEU A 116 14.41 3.10 18.34
CA LEU A 116 14.09 3.19 19.75
C LEU A 116 14.35 4.61 20.29
N PHE A 117 15.46 5.23 19.91
CA PHE A 117 15.76 6.63 20.27
C PHE A 117 14.80 7.63 19.61
N ALA A 118 14.19 7.30 18.50
CA ALA A 118 13.15 8.11 17.85
C ALA A 118 11.75 7.91 18.48
N GLY A 119 11.63 7.10 19.55
CA GLY A 119 10.36 6.83 20.23
C GLY A 119 9.41 5.90 19.47
N LEU A 120 9.92 5.16 18.47
CA LEU A 120 9.14 4.29 17.59
C LEU A 120 9.61 2.83 17.71
N PRO A 121 9.27 2.12 18.80
CA PRO A 121 9.63 0.73 18.96
C PRO A 121 8.88 -0.12 17.93
N LEU A 122 9.58 -0.60 16.91
CA LEU A 122 9.07 -1.63 16.02
C LEU A 122 9.46 -3.00 16.60
N ILE A 123 8.50 -3.76 17.05
CA ILE A 123 8.71 -5.14 17.49
C ILE A 123 8.35 -6.05 16.32
N MET A 124 9.37 -6.55 15.65
CA MET A 124 9.23 -7.61 14.65
C MET A 124 9.40 -8.96 15.30
N THR A 125 8.49 -9.84 14.97
CA THR A 125 8.46 -11.22 15.45
C THR A 125 8.67 -12.14 14.25
N GLN A 126 9.39 -13.22 14.45
CA GLN A 126 9.63 -14.27 13.46
C GLN A 126 8.92 -15.54 13.90
N ALA A 127 8.31 -16.24 12.97
CA ALA A 127 7.75 -17.57 13.18
C ALA A 127 8.39 -18.57 12.23
N ALA A 128 8.65 -19.77 12.74
CA ALA A 128 9.15 -20.90 11.98
C ALA A 128 8.22 -22.11 12.15
N GLY A 129 8.01 -22.87 11.06
CA GLY A 129 7.18 -24.08 11.05
C GLY A 129 7.80 -25.24 11.84
N PRO A 130 7.14 -26.40 11.87
CA PRO A 130 5.92 -26.71 11.12
C PRO A 130 4.63 -26.24 11.79
N GLY A 131 3.58 -26.01 10.99
CA GLY A 131 2.22 -25.78 11.46
C GLY A 131 1.56 -24.50 10.96
N HIS A 132 0.35 -24.28 11.44
CA HIS A 132 -0.47 -23.14 11.05
C HIS A 132 -0.24 -21.93 11.98
N ILE A 133 -0.21 -20.75 11.35
CA ILE A 133 -0.17 -19.45 12.01
C ILE A 133 -0.97 -18.44 11.22
N ALA A 134 -1.85 -17.70 11.87
CA ALA A 134 -2.74 -16.77 11.21
C ALA A 134 -2.56 -15.32 11.67
N PHE A 135 -2.76 -14.42 10.75
CA PHE A 135 -2.59 -12.99 10.92
C PHE A 135 -3.83 -12.24 10.46
N SER A 136 -4.17 -11.19 11.19
CA SER A 136 -5.26 -10.29 10.85
C SER A 136 -4.94 -8.90 11.39
N GLN A 137 -5.76 -7.92 11.02
CA GLN A 137 -5.70 -6.58 11.57
C GLN A 137 -6.98 -6.25 12.33
N ASP A 138 -6.94 -5.24 13.16
CA ASP A 138 -8.04 -4.75 13.98
C ASP A 138 -9.00 -3.79 13.26
N ALA A 139 -8.80 -3.58 11.95
CA ALA A 139 -9.58 -2.65 11.15
C ALA A 139 -10.10 -3.30 9.85
N PRO A 140 -11.29 -2.90 9.38
CA PRO A 140 -11.80 -3.32 8.08
C PRO A 140 -10.89 -2.88 6.93
N GLY A 141 -10.75 -3.75 5.92
CA GLY A 141 -9.95 -3.43 4.75
C GLY A 141 -9.54 -4.64 3.93
N GLU A 142 -8.53 -4.46 3.10
CA GLU A 142 -8.02 -5.49 2.18
C GLU A 142 -6.65 -5.98 2.63
N VAL A 143 -6.40 -7.27 2.49
CA VAL A 143 -5.05 -7.85 2.57
C VAL A 143 -4.47 -7.91 1.17
N ILE A 144 -3.40 -7.18 0.96
CA ILE A 144 -2.70 -7.11 -0.33
C ILE A 144 -1.51 -8.04 -0.31
N ALA A 145 -1.50 -9.02 -1.21
CA ALA A 145 -0.38 -9.91 -1.42
C ALA A 145 0.52 -9.36 -2.53
N LEU A 146 1.77 -9.06 -2.19
CA LEU A 146 2.79 -8.56 -3.11
C LEU A 146 3.89 -9.61 -3.25
N PRO A 147 3.90 -10.43 -4.31
CA PRO A 147 5.06 -11.23 -4.64
C PRO A 147 6.17 -10.31 -5.16
N LEU A 148 7.33 -10.36 -4.51
CA LEU A 148 8.53 -9.64 -4.93
C LEU A 148 9.50 -10.60 -5.60
N GLN A 149 9.91 -10.28 -6.82
CA GLN A 149 10.93 -11.02 -7.55
C GLN A 149 12.34 -10.57 -7.11
N PRO A 150 13.40 -11.39 -7.35
CA PRO A 150 14.77 -10.99 -7.06
C PRO A 150 15.10 -9.60 -7.62
N GLY A 151 15.68 -8.74 -6.78
CA GLY A 151 16.00 -7.35 -7.10
C GLY A 151 14.82 -6.37 -7.01
N GLN A 152 13.59 -6.85 -6.77
CA GLN A 152 12.43 -5.98 -6.57
C GLN A 152 12.31 -5.55 -5.11
N GLY A 153 11.86 -4.31 -4.93
CA GLY A 153 11.54 -3.74 -3.62
C GLY A 153 10.32 -2.84 -3.67
N VAL A 154 9.82 -2.50 -2.50
CA VAL A 154 8.68 -1.61 -2.31
C VAL A 154 8.86 -0.80 -1.03
N ASP A 155 8.52 0.49 -1.08
CA ASP A 155 8.48 1.39 0.05
C ASP A 155 7.03 1.48 0.54
N VAL A 156 6.81 1.11 1.79
CA VAL A 156 5.50 0.96 2.41
C VAL A 156 5.34 2.00 3.51
N ARG A 157 4.17 2.61 3.61
CA ARG A 157 3.86 3.53 4.71
C ARG A 157 3.87 2.78 6.04
N GLU A 158 4.27 3.46 7.13
CA GLU A 158 4.23 2.90 8.48
C GLU A 158 2.86 2.31 8.85
N HIS A 159 2.86 1.27 9.67
CA HIS A 159 1.68 0.56 10.21
C HIS A 159 0.83 -0.20 9.17
N ILE A 160 1.30 -0.36 7.94
CA ILE A 160 0.61 -1.09 6.87
C ILE A 160 1.14 -2.53 6.75
N PHE A 161 2.37 -2.76 7.17
CA PHE A 161 3.01 -4.05 7.11
C PHE A 161 2.33 -5.09 8.01
N MET A 162 2.04 -6.26 7.45
CA MET A 162 1.54 -7.42 8.20
C MET A 162 2.60 -8.50 8.34
N VAL A 163 2.90 -9.19 7.24
CA VAL A 163 3.73 -10.41 7.22
C VAL A 163 4.62 -10.40 5.98
N ALA A 164 5.84 -10.91 6.12
CA ALA A 164 6.71 -11.23 5.00
C ALA A 164 7.43 -12.56 5.20
N THR A 165 7.75 -13.25 4.10
CA THR A 165 8.59 -14.44 4.12
C THR A 165 10.02 -14.08 4.46
N LEU A 166 10.80 -15.00 5.06
CA LEU A 166 12.14 -14.72 5.58
C LEU A 166 13.17 -14.30 4.53
N ASN A 167 12.91 -14.57 3.26
CA ASN A 167 13.75 -14.15 2.13
C ASN A 167 13.50 -12.70 1.66
N ILE A 168 12.51 -12.01 2.25
CA ILE A 168 12.33 -10.57 2.09
C ILE A 168 13.17 -9.86 3.17
N THR A 169 13.99 -8.93 2.75
CA THR A 169 14.77 -8.10 3.67
C THR A 169 13.99 -6.83 4.02
N TYR A 170 14.02 -6.48 5.30
CA TYR A 170 13.42 -5.27 5.83
C TYR A 170 14.47 -4.21 6.13
N ASP A 171 14.17 -2.98 5.72
CA ASP A 171 14.89 -1.76 6.06
C ASP A 171 13.89 -0.62 6.25
N TRP A 172 14.35 0.56 6.61
CA TRP A 172 13.53 1.75 6.80
C TRP A 172 14.33 3.02 6.54
N PHE A 173 13.63 4.09 6.16
CA PHE A 173 14.26 5.38 5.91
C PHE A 173 13.34 6.53 6.32
N SER A 174 13.92 7.71 6.58
CA SER A 174 13.14 8.93 6.84
C SER A 174 12.44 9.40 5.57
N THR A 175 11.15 9.72 5.68
CA THR A 175 10.36 10.25 4.55
C THR A 175 10.87 11.61 4.09
N ASN A 176 11.43 12.40 5.02
CA ASN A 176 11.76 13.81 4.83
C ASN A 176 10.58 14.64 4.29
N VAL A 177 9.35 14.17 4.55
CA VAL A 177 8.09 14.87 4.17
C VAL A 177 7.47 15.43 5.43
N TRP A 178 7.63 16.74 5.64
CA TRP A 178 7.16 17.42 6.84
C TRP A 178 6.75 18.87 6.55
N PHE A 179 5.94 19.43 7.43
CA PHE A 179 5.66 20.86 7.47
C PHE A 179 5.51 21.35 8.91
N ASN A 180 5.77 22.61 9.13
CA ASN A 180 5.63 23.25 10.43
C ASN A 180 4.43 24.17 10.46
N THR A 181 3.65 24.09 11.52
CA THR A 181 2.63 25.09 11.85
C THR A 181 3.05 25.90 13.05
N ARG A 182 2.59 27.15 13.12
CA ARG A 182 2.85 28.06 14.24
C ARG A 182 1.54 28.48 14.87
N ASN A 183 1.46 28.35 16.20
CA ASN A 183 0.36 28.84 17.00
C ASN A 183 0.93 29.71 18.14
N GLY A 184 0.82 31.05 18.00
CA GLY A 184 1.53 31.97 18.88
C GLY A 184 3.06 31.80 18.77
N ASP A 185 3.71 31.45 19.87
CA ASP A 185 5.15 31.23 19.92
C ASP A 185 5.53 29.74 19.75
N GLU A 186 4.56 28.82 19.75
CA GLU A 186 4.81 27.40 19.59
C GLU A 186 4.87 27.01 18.11
N THR A 187 5.90 26.23 17.77
CA THR A 187 6.07 25.62 16.45
C THR A 187 5.89 24.11 16.57
N GLU A 188 4.95 23.55 15.81
CA GLU A 188 4.67 22.12 15.76
C GLU A 188 5.09 21.57 14.39
N THR A 189 5.79 20.42 14.38
CA THR A 189 6.20 19.72 13.16
C THR A 189 5.26 18.57 12.90
N HIS A 190 4.72 18.53 11.67
CA HIS A 190 3.80 17.50 11.21
C HIS A 190 4.45 16.65 10.13
N TYR A 191 4.23 15.33 10.24
CA TYR A 191 4.68 14.32 9.28
C TYR A 191 3.47 13.66 8.63
N PRO A 192 2.91 14.22 7.55
CA PRO A 192 1.63 13.79 6.99
C PRO A 192 1.63 12.37 6.41
N LEU A 193 2.80 11.82 6.13
CA LEU A 193 3.01 10.47 5.62
C LEU A 193 3.53 9.49 6.69
N GLY A 194 3.89 10.01 7.87
CA GLY A 194 4.73 9.36 8.86
C GLY A 194 6.16 9.89 8.79
N GLN A 195 6.91 9.78 9.87
CA GLN A 195 8.31 10.19 9.92
C GLN A 195 9.20 9.24 9.11
N PHE A 196 8.82 7.96 9.06
CA PHE A 196 9.55 6.91 8.35
C PHE A 196 8.66 6.19 7.33
N MET A 197 9.31 5.47 6.41
CA MET A 197 8.71 4.45 5.57
C MET A 197 9.50 3.17 5.72
N ASP A 198 8.78 2.06 5.66
CA ASP A 198 9.34 0.72 5.68
C ASP A 198 9.73 0.33 4.25
N ARG A 199 10.91 -0.24 4.07
CA ARG A 199 11.39 -0.75 2.78
C ARG A 199 11.53 -2.25 2.84
N PHE A 200 10.87 -2.94 1.93
CA PHE A 200 10.98 -4.38 1.75
C PHE A 200 11.58 -4.68 0.39
N TYR A 201 12.50 -5.63 0.33
CA TYR A 201 13.09 -6.05 -0.95
C TYR A 201 13.50 -7.51 -0.93
N ALA A 202 13.43 -8.14 -2.11
CA ALA A 202 13.87 -9.52 -2.33
C ALA A 202 15.30 -9.50 -2.91
N PRO A 203 16.36 -9.80 -2.13
CA PRO A 203 17.72 -9.65 -2.63
C PRO A 203 18.10 -10.72 -3.67
N GLN A 204 17.75 -11.97 -3.46
CA GLN A 204 18.22 -13.11 -4.27
C GLN A 204 17.11 -14.06 -4.70
N THR A 205 16.15 -14.32 -3.86
CA THR A 205 15.05 -15.27 -4.10
C THR A 205 13.70 -14.57 -4.02
N PRO A 206 12.70 -15.03 -4.78
CA PRO A 206 11.35 -14.46 -4.70
C PRO A 206 10.78 -14.61 -3.30
N GLY A 207 10.01 -13.64 -2.85
CA GLY A 207 9.33 -13.67 -1.56
C GLY A 207 7.94 -13.07 -1.62
N LEU A 208 7.18 -13.29 -0.56
CA LEU A 208 5.81 -12.81 -0.40
C LEU A 208 5.75 -11.77 0.71
N LEU A 209 5.17 -10.62 0.42
CA LEU A 209 4.88 -9.54 1.36
C LEU A 209 3.37 -9.34 1.44
N LEU A 210 2.81 -9.34 2.64
CA LEU A 210 1.41 -9.01 2.89
C LEU A 210 1.31 -7.65 3.58
N LEU A 211 0.42 -6.83 3.05
CA LEU A 211 0.08 -5.52 3.58
C LEU A 211 -1.40 -5.46 3.91
N HIS A 212 -1.77 -4.70 4.91
CA HIS A 212 -3.17 -4.36 5.20
C HIS A 212 -3.46 -2.93 4.76
N ALA A 213 -4.58 -2.75 4.06
CA ALA A 213 -5.05 -1.45 3.60
C ALA A 213 -6.45 -1.17 4.13
N ALA A 214 -6.72 0.04 4.53
CA ALA A 214 -8.07 0.46 4.91
C ALA A 214 -8.93 0.72 3.65
N GLY A 215 -10.08 0.04 3.56
CA GLY A 215 -10.96 0.09 2.40
C GLY A 215 -10.35 -0.58 1.15
N ASN A 216 -10.75 -0.10 -0.02
CA ASN A 216 -10.28 -0.62 -1.30
C ASN A 216 -8.90 -0.06 -1.68
N VAL A 217 -8.15 -0.81 -2.47
CA VAL A 217 -6.81 -0.43 -2.91
C VAL A 217 -6.78 -0.21 -4.41
N PHE A 218 -6.16 0.89 -4.81
CA PHE A 218 -5.98 1.25 -6.21
C PHE A 218 -4.51 1.44 -6.52
N THR A 219 -4.05 0.83 -7.60
CA THR A 219 -2.69 0.97 -8.09
C THR A 219 -2.64 1.72 -9.41
N ARG A 220 -1.53 2.43 -9.62
CA ARG A 220 -1.24 3.08 -10.89
C ARG A 220 0.25 2.97 -11.19
N HIS A 221 0.58 2.70 -12.45
CA HIS A 221 1.95 2.81 -12.93
C HIS A 221 2.18 4.21 -13.50
N LEU A 222 3.16 4.93 -12.96
CA LEU A 222 3.59 6.22 -13.48
C LEU A 222 4.75 5.99 -14.44
N ALA A 223 4.62 6.48 -15.67
CA ALA A 223 5.74 6.52 -16.61
C ALA A 223 6.75 7.60 -16.20
N GLN A 224 7.94 7.58 -16.78
CA GLN A 224 8.93 8.62 -16.55
C GLN A 224 8.37 10.00 -16.91
N GLY A 225 8.53 10.95 -16.01
CA GLY A 225 7.99 12.32 -16.16
C GLY A 225 6.51 12.47 -15.81
N GLN A 226 5.78 11.38 -15.61
CA GLN A 226 4.41 11.48 -15.11
C GLN A 226 4.39 11.84 -13.62
N THR A 227 3.39 12.64 -13.28
CA THR A 227 3.18 13.11 -11.90
C THR A 227 1.72 12.93 -11.51
N ILE A 228 1.48 12.58 -10.25
CA ILE A 228 0.14 12.57 -9.65
C ILE A 228 0.16 13.19 -8.27
N LEU A 229 -0.97 13.75 -7.87
CA LEU A 229 -1.22 14.28 -6.54
C LEU A 229 -2.15 13.32 -5.79
N VAL A 230 -1.74 12.87 -4.62
CA VAL A 230 -2.53 12.00 -3.75
C VAL A 230 -2.59 12.58 -2.33
N LYS A 231 -3.62 12.25 -1.56
CA LYS A 231 -3.62 12.58 -0.14
C LYS A 231 -2.48 11.81 0.55
N PRO A 232 -1.64 12.47 1.38
CA PRO A 232 -0.50 11.79 2.00
C PRO A 232 -0.92 10.53 2.79
N THR A 233 -2.00 10.63 3.55
CA THR A 233 -2.53 9.54 4.37
C THR A 233 -3.20 8.42 3.57
N ALA A 234 -3.49 8.64 2.28
CA ALA A 234 -4.00 7.62 1.37
C ALA A 234 -2.89 6.78 0.73
N LEU A 235 -1.63 7.24 0.71
CA LEU A 235 -0.54 6.45 0.17
C LEU A 235 -0.40 5.14 0.96
N LEU A 236 -0.40 4.02 0.25
CA LEU A 236 -0.20 2.70 0.81
C LEU A 236 1.25 2.26 0.62
N PHE A 237 1.68 2.18 -0.63
CA PHE A 237 3.06 1.89 -1.02
C PHE A 237 3.45 2.57 -2.33
N LYS A 238 4.74 2.60 -2.60
CA LYS A 238 5.31 3.02 -3.87
C LYS A 238 6.54 2.18 -4.21
N ASP A 239 6.87 2.09 -5.50
CA ASP A 239 8.18 1.55 -5.90
C ASP A 239 9.29 2.51 -5.46
N PRO A 240 10.51 2.02 -5.12
CA PRO A 240 11.61 2.85 -4.67
C PRO A 240 12.02 3.94 -5.68
N THR A 241 11.77 3.71 -6.97
CA THR A 241 12.05 4.66 -8.06
C THR A 241 11.12 5.88 -8.08
N VAL A 242 9.93 5.77 -7.46
CA VAL A 242 8.99 6.88 -7.38
C VAL A 242 9.47 7.90 -6.35
N GLN A 243 9.68 9.14 -6.80
CA GLN A 243 10.01 10.26 -5.90
C GLN A 243 8.75 10.89 -5.34
N MET A 244 8.86 11.52 -4.17
CA MET A 244 7.73 12.16 -3.49
C MET A 244 8.10 13.54 -2.95
N GLN A 245 7.14 14.46 -2.99
CA GLN A 245 7.29 15.83 -2.50
C GLN A 245 5.96 16.35 -1.95
N LEU A 246 6.02 17.15 -0.90
CA LEU A 246 4.85 17.86 -0.40
C LEU A 246 4.45 18.99 -1.37
N HIS A 247 3.15 19.14 -1.61
CA HIS A 247 2.59 20.18 -2.47
C HIS A 247 1.34 20.78 -1.82
N PHE A 248 1.33 22.11 -1.76
CA PHE A 248 0.20 22.88 -1.26
C PHE A 248 -0.53 23.52 -2.44
N GLU A 249 -1.84 23.32 -2.50
CA GLU A 249 -2.70 23.89 -3.52
C GLU A 249 -3.79 24.75 -2.89
N HIS A 250 -4.06 25.91 -3.50
CA HIS A 250 -5.17 26.75 -3.14
C HIS A 250 -6.22 26.67 -4.24
N PRO A 251 -7.51 26.45 -3.93
CA PRO A 251 -8.56 26.54 -4.92
C PRO A 251 -8.51 27.88 -5.66
N SER A 252 -8.69 27.84 -6.99
CA SER A 252 -8.78 29.03 -7.80
C SER A 252 -10.07 29.80 -7.47
N GLY A 253 -10.01 31.14 -7.38
CA GLY A 253 -11.18 31.99 -7.10
C GLY A 253 -11.42 32.32 -5.64
N THR A 254 -10.62 31.81 -4.72
CA THR A 254 -10.68 32.20 -3.32
C THR A 254 -10.06 33.60 -3.11
N ILE A 255 -10.80 34.49 -2.46
CA ILE A 255 -10.27 35.79 -2.03
C ILE A 255 -9.10 35.48 -1.10
N ARG A 256 -7.92 36.01 -1.41
CA ARG A 256 -6.71 35.91 -0.61
C ARG A 256 -6.89 36.60 0.75
N SER A 257 -7.78 36.11 1.59
CA SER A 257 -7.86 36.54 2.97
C SER A 257 -6.83 35.74 3.77
N TRP A 258 -5.96 36.44 4.45
CA TRP A 258 -4.85 35.96 5.27
C TRP A 258 -5.24 34.97 6.38
N ARG A 259 -6.54 34.72 6.57
CA ARG A 259 -7.08 34.04 7.73
C ARG A 259 -7.76 32.72 7.48
N SER A 260 -8.02 32.31 6.24
CA SER A 260 -8.74 31.04 5.97
C SER A 260 -7.80 29.95 5.49
N TRP A 261 -7.25 29.23 6.43
CA TRP A 261 -6.45 28.03 6.22
C TRP A 261 -7.27 26.82 5.77
N GLY A 262 -8.57 26.80 6.03
CA GLY A 262 -9.48 25.75 5.64
C GLY A 262 -9.66 25.56 4.13
N GLU A 263 -9.00 26.38 3.31
CA GLU A 263 -9.13 26.34 1.85
C GLU A 263 -7.91 25.76 1.11
N ARG A 264 -6.90 25.30 1.83
CA ARG A 264 -5.72 24.68 1.20
C ARG A 264 -5.86 23.18 1.14
N TYR A 265 -5.44 22.61 0.02
CA TYR A 265 -5.24 21.19 -0.10
C TYR A 265 -3.78 20.84 0.12
N LEU A 266 -3.54 19.89 1.00
CA LEU A 266 -2.24 19.28 1.17
C LEU A 266 -2.20 18.00 0.33
N TRP A 267 -1.22 17.93 -0.57
CA TRP A 267 -0.98 16.81 -1.46
C TRP A 267 0.41 16.23 -1.27
N LEU A 268 0.52 14.95 -1.51
CA LEU A 268 1.77 14.29 -1.82
C LEU A 268 1.89 14.20 -3.34
N ARG A 269 2.86 14.89 -3.91
CA ARG A 269 3.18 14.82 -5.33
C ARG A 269 4.15 13.67 -5.56
N LEU A 270 3.74 12.71 -6.39
CA LEU A 270 4.51 11.53 -6.74
C LEU A 270 4.99 11.64 -8.17
N PHE A 271 6.26 11.34 -8.40
CA PHE A 271 6.92 11.42 -9.71
C PHE A 271 7.38 10.03 -10.12
N GLY A 272 6.96 9.56 -11.31
CA GLY A 272 7.43 8.31 -11.90
C GLY A 272 8.90 8.35 -12.35
N PRO A 273 9.46 7.22 -12.71
CA PRO A 273 8.76 5.98 -13.05
C PRO A 273 8.50 5.06 -11.85
N GLY A 274 7.44 4.25 -11.93
CA GLY A 274 7.17 3.19 -10.98
C GLY A 274 5.70 3.08 -10.55
N ARG A 275 5.39 2.04 -9.77
CA ARG A 275 4.04 1.81 -9.24
C ARG A 275 3.80 2.64 -8.00
N VAL A 276 2.57 3.06 -7.84
CA VAL A 276 2.04 3.69 -6.62
C VAL A 276 0.72 3.02 -6.26
N ALA A 277 0.45 2.88 -4.98
CA ALA A 277 -0.81 2.35 -4.48
C ALA A 277 -1.40 3.28 -3.43
N VAL A 278 -2.72 3.44 -3.48
CA VAL A 278 -3.49 4.23 -2.52
C VAL A 278 -4.63 3.40 -1.96
N GLN A 279 -5.01 3.69 -0.72
CA GLN A 279 -6.19 3.14 -0.07
C GLN A 279 -7.33 4.16 -0.08
N SER A 280 -8.57 3.68 -0.21
CA SER A 280 -9.75 4.54 -0.31
C SER A 280 -10.18 5.15 1.02
N ALA A 281 -9.97 4.44 2.12
CA ALA A 281 -10.18 4.96 3.47
C ALA A 281 -8.87 5.55 4.01
N TYR A 282 -8.87 6.84 4.30
CA TYR A 282 -7.69 7.55 4.77
C TYR A 282 -8.05 8.57 5.86
N ALA A 283 -7.12 8.82 6.77
CA ALA A 283 -7.31 9.81 7.81
C ALA A 283 -7.25 11.23 7.23
N HIS A 284 -8.22 12.06 7.60
CA HIS A 284 -8.13 13.48 7.31
C HIS A 284 -7.04 14.11 8.18
N LEU A 285 -6.11 14.81 7.55
CA LEU A 285 -5.21 15.68 8.28
C LEU A 285 -6.03 16.90 8.68
N HIS A 286 -6.36 17.00 9.96
CA HIS A 286 -7.03 18.17 10.50
C HIS A 286 -6.05 19.34 10.50
N ASP A 287 -6.21 20.20 9.52
CA ASP A 287 -5.59 21.52 9.54
C ASP A 287 -6.44 22.41 10.46
N ASN A 288 -5.98 22.61 11.69
CA ASN A 288 -6.68 23.43 12.69
C ASN A 288 -6.53 24.94 12.40
N GLY A 289 -6.40 25.36 11.15
CA GLY A 289 -6.27 26.77 10.76
C GLY A 289 -4.96 27.42 11.17
N ARG A 290 -3.93 26.63 11.46
CA ARG A 290 -2.60 27.11 11.91
C ARG A 290 -1.73 27.56 10.73
N ASN A 291 -0.92 28.58 10.95
CA ASN A 291 -0.03 29.10 9.90
C ASN A 291 1.14 28.13 9.62
N ILE A 292 1.26 27.58 8.38
CA ILE A 292 2.45 26.85 7.94
C ILE A 292 3.59 27.84 7.75
N THR A 293 4.67 27.65 8.47
CA THR A 293 5.83 28.53 8.42
C THR A 293 6.95 27.98 7.55
N ARG A 294 7.06 26.64 7.49
CA ARG A 294 8.07 25.92 6.72
C ARG A 294 7.55 24.55 6.27
N HIS A 295 8.10 24.03 5.21
CA HIS A 295 7.89 22.64 4.75
C HIS A 295 9.19 22.09 4.16
N SER A 296 9.28 20.77 4.07
CA SER A 296 10.40 20.07 3.46
C SER A 296 10.61 20.53 2.02
N PRO A 297 11.83 20.82 1.60
CA PRO A 297 12.15 21.05 0.20
C PRO A 297 11.91 19.76 -0.60
N ALA A 298 11.82 19.90 -1.94
CA ALA A 298 11.76 18.74 -2.82
C ALA A 298 12.96 17.82 -2.55
N THR A 299 12.70 16.62 -2.07
CA THR A 299 13.77 15.68 -1.73
C THR A 299 14.24 15.02 -3.03
N ARG A 300 15.41 15.42 -3.54
CA ARG A 300 16.19 14.56 -4.44
C ARG A 300 16.80 13.46 -3.58
N GLN A 301 16.26 12.25 -3.64
CA GLN A 301 16.98 11.09 -3.10
C GLN A 301 18.25 10.91 -3.94
N GLN A 302 19.39 11.11 -3.31
CA GLN A 302 20.68 10.66 -3.85
C GLN A 302 20.72 9.14 -3.66
N TRP A 303 20.93 8.45 -4.77
CA TRP A 303 21.17 6.99 -4.85
C TRP A 303 22.58 6.66 -4.39
#